data_48c6754d7d44d6cb33f485841cd0f059
#
_entry.id   48c6754d7d44d6cb33f485841cd0f059
#
_cell.length_a   1.000
_cell.length_b   1.000
_cell.length_c   1.000
_cell.angle_alpha   90.00
_cell.angle_beta   90.00
_cell.angle_gamma   90.00
#
_symmetry.space_group_name_H-M   'P 1'
#
loop_
_entity.id
_entity.type
_entity.pdbx_description
1 polymer ?
#
loop_
_entity_poly.entity_id
_entity_poly.type
_entity_poly.pdbx_seq_one_letter_code
_entity_poly.pdbx_strand_id
1 'polypeptide(L)'
;MRFGPTLLIAAVTLVPPAAAQQRARVNPKLEQYQREAIQDVEARAQLTQQMVDQIFSFGELGFQEFETSKYLVGLLKENGFTVQEGIAGIPTAWVATWGSGKPVISLGSDIDGIPQASQFPGVACHKPMVPGAPGHGEGHNSGQAVNLTAALAVKKIMERDRLPGTLQIWPGVAEELVGTKAYFVREGLFRDVDVVLFSHVGNNLGTSWGMGGGNGLVSVMFKFEGRSAHSAGAPWRGRSALDAVELMDIGWNFRREHLRLPQRSHYVIKDGGDQPNVVPPTASVWYYLRELDYPHIMEMWAIADSIARGAAMMTGTRLASQEVLGSAWPRNFNKVVAETMQRNIERVGLPAWSEADQALAKALQKELGQPERGLETKVDSLQPPEPLERQMGGGSDDIGDISWNLPTTTLRFPSNMPGPPGHNWANAIAMATPIAHKGATAGAKVQALTVLDFLLRPELVQQAWDE
;
A
#
# COMPACT_ATOMS: atom_id res chain seq x y z
N MET A 1 9.22 47.86 75.25
CA MET A 1 8.95 46.57 74.68
C MET A 1 7.48 46.48 74.33
N ARG A 2 7.08 46.61 73.09
CA ARG A 2 5.69 46.44 72.64
C ARG A 2 5.74 45.45 71.49
N PHE A 3 5.10 44.29 71.68
CA PHE A 3 4.87 43.27 70.67
C PHE A 3 3.62 43.63 69.89
N GLY A 4 3.72 43.75 68.55
CA GLY A 4 2.60 43.89 67.64
C GLY A 4 2.17 42.52 67.10
N PRO A 5 0.86 42.28 66.82
CA PRO A 5 0.39 40.99 66.33
C PRO A 5 0.63 40.86 64.83
N THR A 6 1.22 39.73 64.43
CA THR A 6 1.41 39.32 63.03
C THR A 6 0.11 38.71 62.50
N LEU A 7 -0.50 39.36 61.52
CA LEU A 7 -1.70 38.85 60.80
C LEU A 7 -1.25 37.81 59.76
N LEU A 8 -1.66 36.55 59.95
CA LEU A 8 -1.51 35.50 58.92
C LEU A 8 -2.66 35.64 57.93
N ILE A 9 -2.37 36.03 56.68
CA ILE A 9 -3.35 35.98 55.59
C ILE A 9 -3.24 34.60 54.97
N ALA A 10 -4.27 33.76 55.15
CA ALA A 10 -4.40 32.51 54.43
C ALA A 10 -4.87 32.77 52.99
N ALA A 11 -4.00 32.52 52.02
CA ALA A 11 -4.36 32.55 50.59
C ALA A 11 -5.16 31.31 50.27
N VAL A 12 -6.45 31.48 50.01
CA VAL A 12 -7.32 30.43 49.46
C VAL A 12 -7.06 30.36 47.94
N THR A 13 -6.31 29.37 47.51
CA THR A 13 -6.17 29.08 46.06
C THR A 13 -7.46 28.44 45.57
N LEU A 14 -8.26 29.20 44.83
CA LEU A 14 -9.36 28.67 44.01
C LEU A 14 -8.77 27.79 42.90
N VAL A 15 -8.87 26.49 43.04
CA VAL A 15 -8.63 25.52 41.95
C VAL A 15 -9.82 25.65 40.98
N PRO A 16 -9.62 26.00 39.69
CA PRO A 16 -10.72 26.03 38.76
C PRO A 16 -11.31 24.60 38.63
N PRO A 17 -12.63 24.47 38.50
CA PRO A 17 -13.24 23.16 38.30
C PRO A 17 -12.66 22.52 37.06
N ALA A 18 -12.16 21.30 37.15
CA ALA A 18 -11.73 20.50 36.00
C ALA A 18 -12.85 20.53 34.96
N ALA A 19 -12.51 21.02 33.77
CA ALA A 19 -13.40 20.99 32.62
C ALA A 19 -13.89 19.56 32.46
N ALA A 20 -15.18 19.33 32.72
CA ALA A 20 -15.82 18.07 32.48
C ALA A 20 -15.64 17.78 30.98
N GLN A 21 -14.75 16.86 30.63
CA GLN A 21 -14.66 16.31 29.30
C GLN A 21 -16.07 15.89 28.89
N GLN A 22 -16.68 16.65 27.99
CA GLN A 22 -17.95 16.30 27.38
C GLN A 22 -17.68 14.96 26.66
N ARG A 23 -18.04 13.86 27.29
CA ARG A 23 -18.08 12.55 26.61
C ARG A 23 -19.00 12.75 25.40
N ALA A 24 -18.41 12.75 24.22
CA ALA A 24 -19.16 12.79 22.97
C ALA A 24 -20.27 11.73 23.08
N ARG A 25 -21.52 12.16 22.89
CA ARG A 25 -22.66 11.23 22.96
C ARG A 25 -22.56 10.31 21.77
N VAL A 26 -22.00 9.12 21.98
CA VAL A 26 -21.99 8.04 21.00
C VAL A 26 -23.41 7.85 20.52
N ASN A 27 -23.60 7.83 19.18
CA ASN A 27 -24.92 7.57 18.61
C ASN A 27 -25.46 6.25 19.19
N PRO A 28 -26.62 6.26 19.86
CA PRO A 28 -27.12 5.08 20.55
C PRO A 28 -27.38 3.89 19.61
N LYS A 29 -27.51 4.15 18.30
CA LYS A 29 -27.65 3.11 17.28
C LYS A 29 -26.31 2.57 16.75
N LEU A 30 -25.16 3.19 17.04
CA LEU A 30 -23.86 2.76 16.49
C LEU A 30 -23.57 1.28 16.79
N GLU A 31 -23.73 0.86 18.02
CA GLU A 31 -23.57 -0.53 18.43
C GLU A 31 -24.49 -1.51 17.68
N GLN A 32 -25.72 -1.09 17.41
CA GLN A 32 -26.67 -1.87 16.60
C GLN A 32 -26.19 -1.97 15.17
N TYR A 33 -25.84 -0.86 14.54
CA TYR A 33 -25.37 -0.82 13.16
C TYR A 33 -24.09 -1.63 12.96
N GLN A 34 -23.19 -1.57 13.92
CA GLN A 34 -21.96 -2.36 13.89
C GLN A 34 -22.25 -3.88 13.96
N ARG A 35 -23.19 -4.33 14.79
CA ARG A 35 -23.61 -5.73 14.81
C ARG A 35 -24.27 -6.16 13.50
N GLU A 36 -25.13 -5.32 12.94
CA GLU A 36 -25.81 -5.56 11.66
C GLU A 36 -24.80 -5.62 10.50
N ALA A 37 -23.80 -4.73 10.47
CA ALA A 37 -22.73 -4.74 9.47
C ALA A 37 -21.90 -6.03 9.53
N ILE A 38 -21.52 -6.50 10.72
CA ILE A 38 -20.82 -7.79 10.89
C ILE A 38 -21.67 -8.93 10.31
N GLN A 39 -22.96 -8.97 10.62
CA GLN A 39 -23.88 -10.01 10.11
C GLN A 39 -24.04 -9.94 8.58
N ASP A 40 -24.13 -8.74 8.01
CA ASP A 40 -24.28 -8.57 6.55
C ASP A 40 -22.98 -8.92 5.81
N VAL A 41 -21.82 -8.56 6.35
CA VAL A 41 -20.50 -8.99 5.81
C VAL A 41 -20.41 -10.51 5.82
N GLU A 42 -20.80 -11.17 6.92
CA GLU A 42 -20.79 -12.63 7.02
C GLU A 42 -21.74 -13.28 5.99
N ALA A 43 -22.92 -12.71 5.82
CA ALA A 43 -23.88 -13.19 4.82
C ALA A 43 -23.37 -13.03 3.37
N ARG A 44 -22.39 -12.14 3.14
CA ARG A 44 -21.73 -11.90 1.85
C ARG A 44 -20.40 -12.66 1.70
N ALA A 45 -20.02 -13.53 2.63
CA ALA A 45 -18.73 -14.24 2.60
C ALA A 45 -18.50 -14.97 1.27
N GLN A 46 -19.57 -15.53 0.64
CA GLN A 46 -19.47 -16.15 -0.66
C GLN A 46 -19.14 -15.15 -1.78
N LEU A 47 -19.74 -13.96 -1.77
CA LEU A 47 -19.41 -12.90 -2.72
C LEU A 47 -17.97 -12.43 -2.54
N THR A 48 -17.52 -12.26 -1.28
CA THR A 48 -16.14 -11.91 -0.96
C THR A 48 -15.17 -12.95 -1.52
N GLN A 49 -15.45 -14.24 -1.30
CA GLN A 49 -14.66 -15.34 -1.86
C GLN A 49 -14.60 -15.27 -3.39
N GLN A 50 -15.77 -15.12 -4.05
CA GLN A 50 -15.84 -15.05 -5.52
C GLN A 50 -14.99 -13.90 -6.08
N MET A 51 -14.99 -12.73 -5.44
CA MET A 51 -14.15 -11.61 -5.85
C MET A 51 -12.66 -11.93 -5.70
N VAL A 52 -12.26 -12.51 -4.56
CA VAL A 52 -10.87 -12.91 -4.30
C VAL A 52 -10.38 -13.90 -5.36
N ASP A 53 -11.17 -14.96 -5.63
CA ASP A 53 -10.80 -16.02 -6.57
C ASP A 53 -10.79 -15.51 -8.02
N GLN A 54 -11.75 -14.66 -8.39
CA GLN A 54 -11.85 -14.13 -9.74
C GLN A 54 -10.68 -13.20 -10.06
N ILE A 55 -10.35 -12.27 -9.17
CA ILE A 55 -9.21 -11.36 -9.36
C ILE A 55 -7.90 -12.17 -9.37
N PHE A 56 -7.75 -13.14 -8.46
CA PHE A 56 -6.60 -14.05 -8.48
C PHE A 56 -6.41 -14.71 -9.85
N SER A 57 -7.50 -15.12 -10.51
CA SER A 57 -7.44 -15.80 -11.81
C SER A 57 -6.95 -14.91 -12.95
N PHE A 58 -7.08 -13.60 -12.84
CA PHE A 58 -6.62 -12.67 -13.89
C PHE A 58 -5.10 -12.48 -13.85
N GLY A 59 -4.52 -12.25 -12.68
CA GLY A 59 -3.07 -12.16 -12.47
C GLY A 59 -2.37 -11.12 -13.34
N GLU A 60 -2.98 -9.94 -13.50
CA GLU A 60 -2.55 -8.89 -14.43
C GLU A 60 -1.46 -8.01 -13.83
N LEU A 61 -0.50 -7.59 -14.66
CA LEU A 61 0.56 -6.66 -14.25
C LEU A 61 0.06 -5.21 -14.21
N GLY A 62 0.81 -4.36 -13.53
CA GLY A 62 0.54 -2.92 -13.47
C GLY A 62 0.35 -2.28 -14.84
N PHE A 63 -0.63 -1.41 -14.97
CA PHE A 63 -1.17 -0.80 -16.20
C PHE A 63 -1.82 -1.78 -17.18
N GLN A 64 -1.98 -3.03 -16.82
CA GLN A 64 -2.60 -4.08 -17.63
C GLN A 64 -3.81 -4.73 -16.93
N GLU A 65 -4.31 -4.15 -15.86
CA GLU A 65 -5.38 -4.66 -14.99
C GLU A 65 -6.78 -4.48 -15.64
N PHE A 66 -6.90 -4.82 -16.94
CA PHE A 66 -8.12 -4.56 -17.71
C PHE A 66 -9.29 -5.46 -17.31
N GLU A 67 -9.07 -6.75 -17.13
CA GLU A 67 -10.15 -7.68 -16.73
C GLU A 67 -10.50 -7.48 -15.25
N THR A 68 -9.52 -7.21 -14.38
CA THR A 68 -9.74 -6.86 -12.97
C THR A 68 -10.60 -5.61 -12.85
N SER A 69 -10.23 -4.52 -13.53
CA SER A 69 -10.97 -3.26 -13.50
C SER A 69 -12.38 -3.43 -14.07
N LYS A 70 -12.53 -4.10 -15.21
CA LYS A 70 -13.84 -4.38 -15.83
C LYS A 70 -14.75 -5.18 -14.91
N TYR A 71 -14.23 -6.20 -14.25
CA TYR A 71 -14.98 -7.04 -13.29
C TYR A 71 -15.47 -6.21 -12.10
N LEU A 72 -14.56 -5.46 -11.45
CA LEU A 72 -14.90 -4.64 -10.29
C LEU A 72 -15.87 -3.50 -10.63
N VAL A 73 -15.66 -2.82 -11.77
CA VAL A 73 -16.58 -1.78 -12.28
C VAL A 73 -17.97 -2.36 -12.55
N GLY A 74 -18.06 -3.56 -13.12
CA GLY A 74 -19.31 -4.26 -13.33
C GLY A 74 -20.06 -4.48 -12.01
N LEU A 75 -19.40 -5.07 -11.01
CA LEU A 75 -19.99 -5.30 -9.69
C LEU A 75 -20.44 -4.00 -9.00
N LEU A 76 -19.65 -2.95 -9.10
CA LEU A 76 -19.97 -1.65 -8.50
C LEU A 76 -21.22 -1.03 -9.14
N LYS A 77 -21.31 -1.04 -10.48
CA LYS A 77 -22.49 -0.56 -11.24
C LYS A 77 -23.74 -1.38 -10.90
N GLU A 78 -23.64 -2.70 -10.86
CA GLU A 78 -24.73 -3.61 -10.48
C GLU A 78 -25.24 -3.34 -9.05
N ASN A 79 -24.37 -2.89 -8.17
CA ASN A 79 -24.70 -2.52 -6.80
C ASN A 79 -25.04 -1.02 -6.61
N GLY A 80 -25.29 -0.28 -7.71
CA GLY A 80 -25.81 1.08 -7.70
C GLY A 80 -24.79 2.17 -7.40
N PHE A 81 -23.49 1.91 -7.54
CA PHE A 81 -22.46 2.95 -7.53
C PHE A 81 -22.40 3.66 -8.88
N THR A 82 -22.18 4.96 -8.84
CA THR A 82 -21.79 5.74 -10.02
C THR A 82 -20.27 5.58 -10.21
N VAL A 83 -19.86 5.08 -11.38
CA VAL A 83 -18.44 4.82 -11.67
C VAL A 83 -17.93 5.76 -12.76
N GLN A 84 -16.83 6.45 -12.48
CA GLN A 84 -16.05 7.20 -13.46
C GLN A 84 -14.79 6.39 -13.77
N GLU A 85 -14.55 6.10 -15.04
CA GLU A 85 -13.41 5.33 -15.53
C GLU A 85 -12.38 6.24 -16.20
N GLY A 86 -11.12 5.78 -16.34
CA GLY A 86 -10.04 6.54 -16.97
C GLY A 86 -9.49 7.68 -16.11
N ILE A 87 -9.53 7.55 -14.79
CA ILE A 87 -9.01 8.56 -13.86
C ILE A 87 -7.53 8.85 -14.13
N ALA A 88 -7.16 10.12 -14.09
CA ALA A 88 -5.80 10.61 -14.38
C ALA A 88 -5.26 10.20 -15.76
N GLY A 89 -6.14 9.85 -16.72
CA GLY A 89 -5.76 9.36 -18.03
C GLY A 89 -5.25 7.90 -18.04
N ILE A 90 -5.42 7.16 -16.94
CA ILE A 90 -5.01 5.76 -16.81
C ILE A 90 -6.22 4.87 -17.13
N PRO A 91 -6.17 4.05 -18.20
CA PRO A 91 -7.33 3.28 -18.68
C PRO A 91 -7.91 2.30 -17.65
N THR A 92 -7.08 1.74 -16.77
CA THR A 92 -7.47 0.75 -15.75
C THR A 92 -7.88 1.40 -14.42
N ALA A 93 -7.73 2.73 -14.28
CA ALA A 93 -8.11 3.46 -13.07
C ALA A 93 -9.57 3.92 -13.12
N TRP A 94 -10.25 3.83 -12.00
CA TRP A 94 -11.63 4.25 -11.84
C TRP A 94 -11.91 4.76 -10.43
N VAL A 95 -13.02 5.47 -10.26
CA VAL A 95 -13.57 5.82 -8.96
C VAL A 95 -15.06 5.54 -8.96
N ALA A 96 -15.53 4.88 -7.92
CA ALA A 96 -16.94 4.58 -7.70
C ALA A 96 -17.46 5.35 -6.49
N THR A 97 -18.60 5.99 -6.62
CA THR A 97 -19.23 6.78 -5.55
C THR A 97 -20.67 6.36 -5.33
N TRP A 98 -21.08 6.35 -4.05
CA TRP A 98 -22.44 6.14 -3.65
C TRP A 98 -22.79 6.99 -2.43
N GLY A 99 -24.03 7.47 -2.33
CA GLY A 99 -24.51 8.32 -1.27
C GLY A 99 -24.32 9.81 -1.60
N SER A 100 -24.52 10.67 -0.62
CA SER A 100 -24.34 12.12 -0.78
C SER A 100 -24.13 12.82 0.57
N GLY A 101 -23.40 13.93 0.53
CA GLY A 101 -23.07 14.71 1.71
C GLY A 101 -21.85 14.20 2.46
N LYS A 102 -21.60 14.82 3.60
CA LYS A 102 -20.44 14.55 4.46
C LYS A 102 -20.81 13.61 5.62
N PRO A 103 -19.84 12.86 6.11
CA PRO A 103 -18.46 12.76 5.63
C PRO A 103 -18.34 11.93 4.35
N VAL A 104 -17.27 12.15 3.58
CA VAL A 104 -16.86 11.33 2.44
C VAL A 104 -15.78 10.37 2.91
N ILE A 105 -16.11 9.08 2.98
CA ILE A 105 -15.17 8.02 3.38
C ILE A 105 -14.70 7.28 2.14
N SER A 106 -13.40 7.26 1.93
CA SER A 106 -12.76 6.71 0.74
C SER A 106 -12.04 5.40 1.05
N LEU A 107 -12.36 4.34 0.31
CA LEU A 107 -11.82 3.00 0.47
C LEU A 107 -10.93 2.66 -0.73
N GLY A 108 -9.65 2.39 -0.48
CA GLY A 108 -8.67 2.06 -1.50
C GLY A 108 -8.00 0.72 -1.27
N SER A 109 -7.55 0.08 -2.34
CA SER A 109 -6.66 -1.08 -2.31
C SER A 109 -6.06 -1.33 -3.70
N ASP A 110 -4.86 -1.89 -3.74
CA ASP A 110 -4.16 -2.24 -4.96
C ASP A 110 -4.80 -3.43 -5.68
N ILE A 111 -4.53 -3.55 -6.99
CA ILE A 111 -5.17 -4.58 -7.83
C ILE A 111 -4.22 -5.29 -8.81
N ASP A 112 -2.97 -4.84 -8.92
CA ASP A 112 -1.99 -5.43 -9.83
C ASP A 112 -1.27 -6.65 -9.25
N GLY A 113 -0.62 -7.40 -10.09
CA GLY A 113 0.21 -8.55 -9.76
C GLY A 113 1.66 -8.33 -10.14
N ILE A 114 2.51 -9.31 -9.81
CA ILE A 114 3.95 -9.28 -10.08
C ILE A 114 4.34 -10.28 -11.18
N PRO A 115 5.47 -10.05 -11.89
CA PRO A 115 5.98 -10.99 -12.88
C PRO A 115 6.30 -12.36 -12.29
N GLN A 116 6.12 -13.44 -13.06
CA GLN A 116 6.55 -14.81 -12.75
C GLN A 116 5.98 -15.38 -11.45
N ALA A 117 4.84 -14.89 -10.98
CA ALA A 117 4.20 -15.30 -9.73
C ALA A 117 2.99 -16.22 -9.92
N SER A 118 2.73 -16.71 -11.14
CA SER A 118 1.69 -17.71 -11.38
C SER A 118 1.95 -18.95 -10.53
N GLN A 119 0.97 -19.35 -9.71
CA GLN A 119 1.12 -20.42 -8.72
C GLN A 119 -0.19 -21.11 -8.45
N PHE A 120 -0.20 -22.45 -8.36
CA PHE A 120 -1.35 -23.18 -7.87
C PHE A 120 -1.62 -22.83 -6.39
N PRO A 121 -2.83 -22.33 -6.06
CA PRO A 121 -3.19 -22.06 -4.67
C PRO A 121 -3.30 -23.36 -3.87
N GLY A 122 -2.99 -23.29 -2.58
CA GLY A 122 -3.13 -24.44 -1.65
C GLY A 122 -2.08 -25.54 -1.82
N VAL A 123 -1.05 -25.34 -2.65
CA VAL A 123 0.05 -26.31 -2.86
C VAL A 123 1.33 -25.75 -2.28
N ALA A 124 1.80 -26.30 -1.17
CA ALA A 124 2.94 -25.79 -0.39
C ALA A 124 4.32 -26.05 -1.05
N CYS A 125 4.42 -25.83 -2.37
CA CYS A 125 5.68 -25.89 -3.11
C CYS A 125 5.56 -25.06 -4.40
N HIS A 126 6.67 -24.70 -5.02
CA HIS A 126 6.66 -23.98 -6.29
C HIS A 126 6.04 -24.83 -7.40
N LYS A 127 4.85 -24.44 -7.83
CA LYS A 127 4.09 -25.11 -8.89
C LYS A 127 3.30 -24.07 -9.68
N PRO A 128 3.90 -23.45 -10.71
CA PRO A 128 3.20 -22.45 -11.51
C PRO A 128 2.02 -23.06 -12.27
N MET A 129 0.88 -22.37 -12.32
CA MET A 129 -0.24 -22.74 -13.20
C MET A 129 0.14 -22.55 -14.67
N VAL A 130 0.77 -21.43 -14.97
CA VAL A 130 1.33 -21.09 -16.28
C VAL A 130 2.78 -20.66 -16.10
N PRO A 131 3.78 -21.44 -16.56
CA PRO A 131 5.17 -21.10 -16.40
C PRO A 131 5.52 -19.71 -16.98
N GLY A 132 6.18 -18.88 -16.16
CA GLY A 132 6.60 -17.55 -16.55
C GLY A 132 5.50 -16.48 -16.52
N ALA A 133 4.23 -16.86 -16.31
CA ALA A 133 3.13 -15.90 -16.24
C ALA A 133 3.13 -15.09 -14.93
N PRO A 134 2.57 -13.86 -14.95
CA PRO A 134 2.36 -13.07 -13.74
C PRO A 134 1.33 -13.70 -12.79
N GLY A 135 1.24 -13.18 -11.59
CA GLY A 135 0.26 -13.60 -10.59
C GLY A 135 0.29 -12.73 -9.33
N HIS A 136 -0.61 -13.00 -8.41
CA HIS A 136 -0.73 -12.26 -7.15
C HIS A 136 0.27 -12.77 -6.08
N GLY A 137 1.56 -12.60 -6.35
CA GLY A 137 2.65 -12.99 -5.44
C GLY A 137 2.88 -12.03 -4.27
N GLU A 138 2.05 -11.02 -4.09
CA GLU A 138 1.90 -10.20 -2.90
C GLU A 138 0.51 -10.35 -2.29
N GLY A 139 -0.56 -10.34 -3.11
CA GLY A 139 -1.92 -10.61 -2.67
C GLY A 139 -2.91 -9.47 -2.88
N HIS A 140 -2.66 -8.60 -3.84
CA HIS A 140 -3.55 -7.48 -4.23
C HIS A 140 -4.92 -7.94 -4.78
N ASN A 141 -5.11 -9.23 -4.99
CA ASN A 141 -6.41 -9.78 -5.40
C ASN A 141 -7.50 -9.72 -4.33
N SER A 142 -7.17 -9.44 -3.07
CA SER A 142 -8.12 -9.56 -1.96
C SER A 142 -8.62 -8.22 -1.37
N GLY A 143 -7.88 -7.12 -1.54
CA GLY A 143 -8.19 -5.86 -0.87
C GLY A 143 -9.45 -5.17 -1.39
N GLN A 144 -9.71 -5.21 -2.70
CA GLN A 144 -10.97 -4.67 -3.24
C GLN A 144 -12.18 -5.50 -2.81
N ALA A 145 -12.02 -6.81 -2.61
CA ALA A 145 -13.07 -7.66 -2.05
C ALA A 145 -13.41 -7.24 -0.61
N VAL A 146 -12.40 -6.88 0.20
CA VAL A 146 -12.59 -6.29 1.54
C VAL A 146 -13.40 -5.00 1.46
N ASN A 147 -12.98 -4.07 0.61
CA ASN A 147 -13.58 -2.74 0.50
C ASN A 147 -15.02 -2.79 -0.04
N LEU A 148 -15.26 -3.55 -1.11
CA LEU A 148 -16.59 -3.66 -1.71
C LEU A 148 -17.57 -4.34 -0.76
N THR A 149 -17.17 -5.44 -0.11
CA THR A 149 -18.03 -6.13 0.86
C THR A 149 -18.39 -5.23 2.04
N ALA A 150 -17.41 -4.48 2.59
CA ALA A 150 -17.62 -3.51 3.66
C ALA A 150 -18.56 -2.39 3.23
N ALA A 151 -18.33 -1.81 2.06
CA ALA A 151 -19.16 -0.73 1.53
C ALA A 151 -20.60 -1.18 1.30
N LEU A 152 -20.83 -2.38 0.78
CA LEU A 152 -22.19 -2.92 0.58
C LEU A 152 -22.95 -3.13 1.89
N ALA A 153 -22.26 -3.61 2.94
CA ALA A 153 -22.87 -3.78 4.25
C ALA A 153 -23.26 -2.43 4.88
N VAL A 154 -22.37 -1.43 4.78
CA VAL A 154 -22.64 -0.06 5.28
C VAL A 154 -23.72 0.62 4.44
N LYS A 155 -23.63 0.53 3.11
CA LYS A 155 -24.64 1.07 2.17
C LYS A 155 -26.06 0.63 2.53
N LYS A 156 -26.26 -0.66 2.80
CA LYS A 156 -27.57 -1.21 3.20
C LYS A 156 -28.16 -0.53 4.43
N ILE A 157 -27.32 -0.24 5.43
CA ILE A 157 -27.71 0.48 6.64
C ILE A 157 -28.02 1.94 6.33
N MET A 158 -27.15 2.60 5.54
CA MET A 158 -27.34 3.99 5.14
C MET A 158 -28.64 4.19 4.34
N GLU A 159 -28.95 3.30 3.39
CA GLU A 159 -30.18 3.34 2.61
C GLU A 159 -31.43 3.20 3.50
N ARG A 160 -31.44 2.20 4.37
CA ARG A 160 -32.58 1.91 5.22
C ARG A 160 -32.89 3.06 6.18
N ASP A 161 -31.86 3.61 6.84
CA ASP A 161 -32.02 4.63 7.88
C ASP A 161 -31.78 6.07 7.34
N ARG A 162 -31.56 6.23 6.03
CA ARG A 162 -31.29 7.50 5.35
C ARG A 162 -30.15 8.28 6.01
N LEU A 163 -29.07 7.58 6.34
CA LEU A 163 -27.88 8.22 6.90
C LEU A 163 -27.16 9.04 5.85
N PRO A 164 -26.77 10.29 6.16
CA PRO A 164 -25.97 11.10 5.25
C PRO A 164 -24.54 10.59 5.18
N GLY A 165 -23.87 10.89 4.09
CA GLY A 165 -22.47 10.55 3.84
C GLY A 165 -22.26 9.97 2.46
N THR A 166 -21.00 9.91 2.06
CA THR A 166 -20.58 9.40 0.75
C THR A 166 -19.56 8.29 0.93
N LEU A 167 -19.77 7.18 0.27
CA LEU A 167 -18.81 6.10 0.11
C LEU A 167 -18.10 6.25 -1.23
N GLN A 168 -16.79 6.28 -1.23
CA GLN A 168 -15.95 6.29 -2.42
C GLN A 168 -15.07 5.03 -2.42
N ILE A 169 -14.94 4.36 -3.57
CA ILE A 169 -14.05 3.19 -3.76
C ILE A 169 -13.18 3.43 -4.98
N TRP A 170 -11.89 3.09 -4.89
CA TRP A 170 -10.93 3.28 -5.96
C TRP A 170 -9.83 2.20 -5.92
N PRO A 171 -9.24 1.81 -7.08
CA PRO A 171 -8.13 0.89 -7.14
C PRO A 171 -6.78 1.63 -7.03
N GLY A 172 -5.81 1.07 -6.34
CA GLY A 172 -4.40 1.34 -6.59
C GLY A 172 -3.98 0.56 -7.83
N VAL A 173 -3.70 1.28 -8.91
CA VAL A 173 -3.30 0.73 -10.20
C VAL A 173 -1.79 0.80 -10.31
N ALA A 174 -1.15 -0.27 -10.78
CA ALA A 174 0.29 -0.34 -10.97
C ALA A 174 1.10 0.04 -9.72
N GLU A 175 0.67 -0.42 -8.55
CA GLU A 175 1.38 -0.17 -7.28
C GLU A 175 2.77 -0.77 -7.32
N GLU A 176 2.92 -1.98 -7.86
CA GLU A 176 4.19 -2.71 -8.00
C GLU A 176 5.23 -1.98 -8.89
N LEU A 177 4.76 -1.07 -9.74
CA LEU A 177 5.60 -0.16 -10.53
C LEU A 177 5.80 1.20 -9.83
N VAL A 178 5.17 1.38 -8.67
CA VAL A 178 5.23 2.51 -7.74
C VAL A 178 4.88 3.85 -8.39
N GLY A 179 3.61 4.22 -8.42
CA GLY A 179 3.40 5.56 -8.85
C GLY A 179 2.08 6.05 -9.38
N THR A 180 0.94 5.44 -9.11
CA THR A 180 -0.31 6.01 -9.63
C THR A 180 -1.07 6.85 -8.61
N LYS A 181 -0.93 6.59 -7.32
CA LYS A 181 -1.65 7.34 -6.27
C LYS A 181 -1.25 8.83 -6.24
N ALA A 182 0.02 9.17 -6.57
CA ALA A 182 0.45 10.55 -6.75
C ALA A 182 -0.32 11.27 -7.88
N TYR A 183 -0.62 10.56 -8.98
CA TYR A 183 -1.44 11.13 -10.07
C TYR A 183 -2.87 11.36 -9.63
N PHE A 184 -3.46 10.47 -8.84
CA PHE A 184 -4.81 10.66 -8.30
C PHE A 184 -4.89 11.88 -7.38
N VAL A 185 -3.88 12.09 -6.52
CA VAL A 185 -3.77 13.29 -5.69
C VAL A 185 -3.67 14.54 -6.56
N ARG A 186 -2.79 14.54 -7.56
CA ARG A 186 -2.59 15.69 -8.48
C ARG A 186 -3.85 16.05 -9.23
N GLU A 187 -4.61 15.09 -9.72
CA GLU A 187 -5.87 15.32 -10.45
C GLU A 187 -7.03 15.64 -9.51
N GLY A 188 -6.81 15.64 -8.19
CA GLY A 188 -7.78 16.07 -7.19
C GLY A 188 -8.85 15.05 -6.84
N LEU A 189 -8.60 13.76 -7.04
CA LEU A 189 -9.54 12.68 -6.71
C LEU A 189 -9.97 12.70 -5.23
N PHE A 190 -9.10 13.17 -4.36
CA PHE A 190 -9.31 13.19 -2.91
C PHE A 190 -9.70 14.57 -2.34
N ARG A 191 -9.95 15.58 -3.18
CA ARG A 191 -10.20 16.97 -2.73
C ARG A 191 -11.34 17.10 -1.74
N ASP A 192 -12.39 16.31 -1.94
CA ASP A 192 -13.59 16.35 -1.11
C ASP A 192 -13.66 15.19 -0.10
N VAL A 193 -12.62 14.36 -0.01
CA VAL A 193 -12.54 13.21 0.90
C VAL A 193 -12.19 13.68 2.30
N ASP A 194 -12.86 13.11 3.31
CA ASP A 194 -12.60 13.42 4.71
C ASP A 194 -11.65 12.43 5.37
N VAL A 195 -11.74 11.14 5.01
CA VAL A 195 -10.87 10.06 5.54
C VAL A 195 -10.64 9.00 4.47
N VAL A 196 -9.41 8.51 4.36
CA VAL A 196 -9.05 7.34 3.56
C VAL A 196 -8.75 6.14 4.45
N LEU A 197 -9.42 5.04 4.16
CA LEU A 197 -9.22 3.74 4.78
C LEU A 197 -8.67 2.79 3.70
N PHE A 198 -7.38 2.55 3.73
CA PHE A 198 -6.73 1.67 2.76
C PHE A 198 -6.70 0.23 3.27
N SER A 199 -6.87 -0.74 2.37
CA SER A 199 -6.82 -2.17 2.71
C SER A 199 -5.65 -2.83 1.99
N HIS A 200 -4.81 -3.55 2.71
CA HIS A 200 -3.70 -4.30 2.14
C HIS A 200 -3.57 -5.67 2.83
N VAL A 201 -3.25 -6.68 2.03
CA VAL A 201 -3.02 -8.03 2.51
C VAL A 201 -1.92 -8.08 3.59
N GLY A 202 -2.07 -8.96 4.54
CA GLY A 202 -1.11 -9.29 5.58
C GLY A 202 -1.31 -10.72 6.07
N ASN A 203 -0.58 -11.09 7.09
CA ASN A 203 -0.72 -12.37 7.77
C ASN A 203 -1.39 -12.26 9.15
N ASN A 204 -1.77 -11.04 9.53
CA ASN A 204 -2.49 -10.73 10.77
C ASN A 204 -3.47 -9.57 10.53
N LEU A 205 -4.36 -9.31 11.49
CA LEU A 205 -5.09 -8.04 11.58
C LEU A 205 -4.23 -7.02 12.32
N GLY A 206 -4.00 -5.88 11.68
CA GLY A 206 -3.21 -4.81 12.25
C GLY A 206 -3.35 -3.50 11.49
N THR A 207 -2.90 -2.43 12.12
CA THR A 207 -2.79 -1.09 11.54
C THR A 207 -1.60 -0.36 12.16
N SER A 208 -1.23 0.81 11.64
CA SER A 208 -0.12 1.62 12.14
C SER A 208 -0.43 3.10 12.04
N TRP A 209 0.35 3.94 12.74
CA TRP A 209 0.24 5.40 12.69
C TRP A 209 1.63 6.06 12.67
N GLY A 210 1.69 7.33 12.32
CA GLY A 210 2.90 8.12 12.23
C GLY A 210 3.77 7.75 11.03
N MET A 211 4.97 8.28 11.02
CA MET A 211 5.97 8.00 9.99
C MET A 211 6.68 6.68 10.26
N GLY A 212 6.89 5.89 9.23
CA GLY A 212 7.74 4.72 9.32
C GLY A 212 7.13 3.40 8.84
N GLY A 213 7.95 2.35 8.96
CA GLY A 213 7.60 1.00 8.52
C GLY A 213 7.70 0.79 7.00
N GLY A 214 8.27 1.74 6.25
CA GLY A 214 8.55 1.63 4.82
C GLY A 214 9.45 2.76 4.35
N ASN A 215 10.05 2.60 3.19
CA ASN A 215 10.82 3.64 2.51
C ASN A 215 9.94 4.40 1.53
N GLY A 216 10.22 5.69 1.33
CA GLY A 216 9.87 6.34 0.09
C GLY A 216 10.82 5.92 -1.03
N LEU A 217 10.50 6.27 -2.28
CA LEU A 217 11.35 5.98 -3.41
C LEU A 217 11.16 6.97 -4.55
N VAL A 218 12.19 7.08 -5.39
CA VAL A 218 12.09 7.59 -6.75
C VAL A 218 12.50 6.50 -7.73
N SER A 219 11.70 6.34 -8.78
CA SER A 219 11.88 5.39 -9.88
C SER A 219 12.38 6.17 -11.10
N VAL A 220 13.62 5.94 -11.54
CA VAL A 220 14.28 6.74 -12.57
C VAL A 220 14.89 5.86 -13.65
N MET A 221 14.56 6.16 -14.91
CA MET A 221 15.21 5.58 -16.09
C MET A 221 16.32 6.51 -16.57
N PHE A 222 17.56 6.03 -16.58
CA PHE A 222 18.70 6.71 -17.20
C PHE A 222 18.90 6.15 -18.61
N LYS A 223 18.88 7.04 -19.61
CA LYS A 223 19.07 6.68 -21.02
C LYS A 223 20.36 7.29 -21.54
N PHE A 224 21.16 6.47 -22.21
CA PHE A 224 22.43 6.87 -22.81
C PHE A 224 22.36 6.76 -24.32
N GLU A 225 23.05 7.68 -25.01
CA GLU A 225 23.24 7.70 -26.44
C GLU A 225 24.73 7.71 -26.80
N GLY A 226 25.08 6.82 -27.67
CA GLY A 226 26.41 6.68 -28.24
C GLY A 226 26.39 6.80 -29.77
N ARG A 227 27.18 5.96 -30.43
CA ARG A 227 27.27 5.92 -31.88
C ARG A 227 27.59 4.50 -32.35
N SER A 228 26.80 3.95 -33.24
CA SER A 228 27.02 2.62 -33.78
C SER A 228 28.24 2.57 -34.69
N ALA A 229 28.88 1.41 -34.79
CA ALA A 229 29.92 1.05 -35.72
C ALA A 229 29.99 -0.48 -35.82
N HIS A 230 30.66 -0.98 -36.82
CA HIS A 230 30.97 -2.42 -36.88
C HIS A 230 31.99 -2.77 -35.80
N SER A 231 31.61 -3.60 -34.83
CA SER A 231 32.41 -3.88 -33.63
C SER A 231 33.80 -4.47 -33.92
N ALA A 232 33.96 -5.24 -35.00
CA ALA A 232 35.26 -5.80 -35.40
C ALA A 232 35.96 -4.96 -36.50
N GLY A 233 35.20 -4.39 -37.43
CA GLY A 233 35.79 -3.71 -38.62
C GLY A 233 36.23 -2.26 -38.34
N ALA A 234 35.50 -1.53 -37.49
CA ALA A 234 35.79 -0.12 -37.21
C ALA A 234 35.34 0.32 -35.82
N PRO A 235 35.68 -0.40 -34.73
CA PRO A 235 35.21 -0.08 -33.39
C PRO A 235 35.56 1.33 -32.91
N TRP A 236 36.69 1.89 -33.36
CA TRP A 236 37.13 3.25 -33.03
C TRP A 236 36.18 4.35 -33.52
N ARG A 237 35.26 4.04 -34.45
CA ARG A 237 34.21 4.96 -34.92
C ARG A 237 32.96 4.94 -34.06
N GLY A 238 32.78 3.90 -33.22
CA GLY A 238 31.66 3.74 -32.34
C GLY A 238 31.87 4.40 -30.98
N ARG A 239 30.79 4.52 -30.23
CA ARG A 239 30.75 4.81 -28.78
C ARG A 239 29.59 4.00 -28.21
N SER A 240 29.91 3.04 -27.34
CA SER A 240 28.93 2.12 -26.77
C SER A 240 28.15 2.80 -25.65
N ALA A 241 26.85 2.93 -25.84
CA ALA A 241 25.96 3.37 -24.77
C ALA A 241 25.85 2.33 -23.66
N LEU A 242 26.01 1.04 -23.96
CA LEU A 242 26.02 -0.03 -22.97
C LEU A 242 27.21 0.13 -22.01
N ASP A 243 28.40 0.51 -22.50
CA ASP A 243 29.58 0.74 -21.64
C ASP A 243 29.29 1.86 -20.62
N ALA A 244 28.50 2.87 -20.99
CA ALA A 244 28.07 3.91 -20.04
C ALA A 244 27.12 3.38 -18.97
N VAL A 245 26.18 2.50 -19.31
CA VAL A 245 25.30 1.83 -18.35
C VAL A 245 26.13 0.98 -17.38
N GLU A 246 27.05 0.15 -17.90
CA GLU A 246 27.90 -0.71 -17.06
C GLU A 246 28.78 0.11 -16.12
N LEU A 247 29.39 1.20 -16.60
CA LEU A 247 30.20 2.08 -15.75
C LEU A 247 29.36 2.84 -14.71
N MET A 248 28.13 3.22 -15.04
CA MET A 248 27.20 3.78 -14.09
C MET A 248 26.91 2.78 -12.97
N ASP A 249 26.59 1.53 -13.31
CA ASP A 249 26.27 0.47 -12.36
C ASP A 249 27.47 0.12 -11.46
N ILE A 250 28.68 0.05 -12.05
CA ILE A 250 29.91 -0.16 -11.29
C ILE A 250 30.17 1.02 -10.33
N GLY A 251 30.06 2.25 -10.83
CA GLY A 251 30.24 3.45 -10.01
C GLY A 251 29.24 3.53 -8.86
N TRP A 252 27.98 3.17 -9.11
CA TRP A 252 26.96 3.06 -8.09
C TRP A 252 27.28 1.97 -7.04
N ASN A 253 27.76 0.80 -7.49
CA ASN A 253 28.11 -0.29 -6.59
C ASN A 253 29.29 0.09 -5.67
N PHE A 254 30.27 0.86 -6.15
CA PHE A 254 31.32 1.42 -5.28
C PHE A 254 30.77 2.46 -4.30
N ARG A 255 29.76 3.26 -4.71
CA ARG A 255 29.11 4.22 -3.82
C ARG A 255 28.33 3.55 -2.69
N ARG A 256 27.81 2.31 -2.87
CA ARG A 256 27.01 1.58 -1.87
C ARG A 256 27.73 1.45 -0.52
N GLU A 257 29.05 1.34 -0.50
CA GLU A 257 29.85 1.30 0.73
C GLU A 257 29.65 2.55 1.60
N HIS A 258 29.30 3.67 0.98
CA HIS A 258 29.19 4.97 1.63
C HIS A 258 27.75 5.47 1.77
N LEU A 259 26.76 4.59 1.57
CA LEU A 259 25.35 4.89 1.78
C LEU A 259 24.97 4.72 3.25
N ARG A 260 23.94 5.47 3.68
CA ARG A 260 23.35 5.28 5.01
C ARG A 260 22.68 3.93 5.12
N LEU A 261 22.54 3.38 6.34
CA LEU A 261 21.96 2.06 6.58
C LEU A 261 20.53 1.89 6.04
N PRO A 262 19.62 2.89 6.13
CA PRO A 262 18.27 2.77 5.56
C PRO A 262 18.24 2.84 4.03
N GLN A 263 19.26 3.42 3.38
CA GLN A 263 19.30 3.60 1.92
C GLN A 263 19.34 2.26 1.20
N ARG A 264 18.43 2.10 0.23
CA ARG A 264 18.36 0.92 -0.63
C ARG A 264 18.30 1.35 -2.09
N SER A 265 18.90 0.55 -2.95
CA SER A 265 18.85 0.78 -4.40
C SER A 265 18.86 -0.53 -5.15
N HIS A 266 18.13 -0.56 -6.25
CA HIS A 266 18.02 -1.71 -7.13
C HIS A 266 18.04 -1.18 -8.56
N TYR A 267 18.52 -1.98 -9.51
CA TYR A 267 18.45 -1.61 -10.92
C TYR A 267 18.29 -2.82 -11.82
N VAL A 268 17.79 -2.56 -13.02
CA VAL A 268 17.78 -3.50 -14.14
C VAL A 268 18.19 -2.78 -15.41
N ILE A 269 19.03 -3.40 -16.23
CA ILE A 269 19.33 -2.93 -17.60
C ILE A 269 18.10 -3.23 -18.45
N LYS A 270 17.52 -2.19 -19.07
CA LYS A 270 16.29 -2.32 -19.87
C LYS A 270 16.59 -2.44 -21.37
N ASP A 271 17.67 -1.80 -21.82
CA ASP A 271 18.15 -1.87 -23.18
C ASP A 271 19.68 -1.93 -23.12
N GLY A 272 20.29 -2.89 -23.79
CA GLY A 272 21.73 -3.10 -23.86
C GLY A 272 22.25 -3.24 -25.31
N GLY A 273 21.42 -2.96 -26.31
CA GLY A 273 21.75 -3.11 -27.75
C GLY A 273 21.19 -4.41 -28.33
N ASP A 274 21.36 -4.57 -29.66
CA ASP A 274 20.67 -5.61 -30.43
C ASP A 274 21.52 -6.87 -30.64
N GLN A 275 22.79 -6.70 -31.08
CA GLN A 275 23.68 -7.84 -31.41
C GLN A 275 25.16 -7.49 -31.25
N PRO A 276 26.05 -8.46 -30.95
CA PRO A 276 27.44 -8.19 -30.56
C PRO A 276 28.32 -7.55 -31.62
N ASN A 277 28.00 -7.68 -32.88
CA ASN A 277 28.78 -7.11 -33.98
C ASN A 277 28.42 -5.65 -34.35
N VAL A 278 27.48 -5.06 -33.60
CA VAL A 278 27.07 -3.66 -33.68
C VAL A 278 27.33 -2.97 -32.36
N VAL A 279 28.17 -1.92 -32.34
CA VAL A 279 28.37 -1.09 -31.17
C VAL A 279 27.02 -0.46 -30.76
N PRO A 280 26.51 -0.68 -29.52
CA PRO A 280 25.21 -0.21 -29.10
C PRO A 280 25.09 1.33 -29.15
N PRO A 281 24.21 1.89 -30.00
CA PRO A 281 24.01 3.35 -30.06
C PRO A 281 23.13 3.89 -28.95
N THR A 282 22.30 3.04 -28.35
CA THR A 282 21.42 3.35 -27.20
C THR A 282 21.57 2.28 -26.15
N ALA A 283 21.39 2.68 -24.89
CA ALA A 283 21.22 1.77 -23.76
C ALA A 283 20.49 2.49 -22.64
N SER A 284 19.83 1.72 -21.78
CA SER A 284 19.12 2.28 -20.64
C SER A 284 19.15 1.38 -19.41
N VAL A 285 19.16 2.01 -18.25
CA VAL A 285 19.09 1.33 -16.95
C VAL A 285 18.04 1.99 -16.07
N TRP A 286 17.25 1.18 -15.40
CA TRP A 286 16.17 1.58 -14.53
C TRP A 286 16.54 1.37 -13.08
N TYR A 287 16.55 2.45 -12.27
CA TYR A 287 16.89 2.48 -10.86
C TYR A 287 15.68 2.75 -9.96
N TYR A 288 15.63 2.06 -8.83
CA TYR A 288 14.88 2.45 -7.63
C TYR A 288 15.88 2.98 -6.59
N LEU A 289 15.65 4.21 -6.11
CA LEU A 289 16.42 4.84 -5.05
C LEU A 289 15.50 5.07 -3.86
N ARG A 290 15.77 4.42 -2.73
CA ARG A 290 14.86 4.33 -1.58
C ARG A 290 15.50 4.86 -0.29
N GLU A 291 14.73 5.65 0.49
CA GLU A 291 15.12 6.17 1.81
C GLU A 291 13.88 6.46 2.67
N LEU A 292 14.08 6.74 3.97
CA LEU A 292 13.04 7.03 4.94
C LEU A 292 12.39 8.41 4.77
N ASP A 293 13.07 9.35 4.12
CA ASP A 293 12.56 10.71 3.88
C ASP A 293 12.95 11.25 2.51
N TYR A 294 12.20 12.26 2.07
CA TYR A 294 12.37 12.87 0.76
C TYR A 294 13.74 13.54 0.55
N PRO A 295 14.26 14.36 1.46
CA PRO A 295 15.57 14.98 1.27
C PRO A 295 16.68 13.98 0.95
N HIS A 296 16.69 12.85 1.62
CA HIS A 296 17.68 11.81 1.41
C HIS A 296 17.46 10.98 0.14
N ILE A 297 16.23 10.82 -0.31
CA ILE A 297 15.92 10.26 -1.63
C ILE A 297 16.50 11.15 -2.73
N MET A 298 16.30 12.47 -2.60
CA MET A 298 16.82 13.45 -3.56
C MET A 298 18.36 13.53 -3.56
N GLU A 299 18.99 13.35 -2.40
CA GLU A 299 20.46 13.22 -2.28
C GLU A 299 20.96 11.99 -3.07
N MET A 300 20.30 10.84 -2.89
CA MET A 300 20.65 9.63 -3.65
C MET A 300 20.53 9.85 -5.17
N TRP A 301 19.47 10.52 -5.60
CA TRP A 301 19.29 10.82 -7.02
C TRP A 301 20.35 11.76 -7.56
N ALA A 302 20.73 12.80 -6.83
CA ALA A 302 21.81 13.70 -7.22
C ALA A 302 23.16 12.97 -7.34
N ILE A 303 23.42 12.00 -6.47
CA ILE A 303 24.59 11.12 -6.58
C ILE A 303 24.52 10.26 -7.85
N ALA A 304 23.37 9.65 -8.11
CA ALA A 304 23.15 8.82 -9.30
C ALA A 304 23.32 9.64 -10.59
N ASP A 305 22.80 10.87 -10.65
CA ASP A 305 23.00 11.79 -11.77
C ASP A 305 24.50 12.07 -12.01
N SER A 306 25.24 12.35 -10.95
CA SER A 306 26.69 12.61 -11.03
C SER A 306 27.46 11.41 -11.57
N ILE A 307 27.12 10.21 -11.13
CA ILE A 307 27.71 8.96 -11.60
C ILE A 307 27.36 8.72 -13.07
N ALA A 308 26.09 8.91 -13.48
CA ALA A 308 25.65 8.77 -14.85
C ALA A 308 26.38 9.73 -15.82
N ARG A 309 26.55 10.99 -15.42
CA ARG A 309 27.35 11.97 -16.20
C ARG A 309 28.81 11.58 -16.28
N GLY A 310 29.39 11.10 -15.18
CA GLY A 310 30.77 10.58 -15.17
C GLY A 310 30.93 9.38 -16.12
N ALA A 311 30.02 8.44 -16.10
CA ALA A 311 30.00 7.28 -17.00
C ALA A 311 29.91 7.70 -18.47
N ALA A 312 29.01 8.63 -18.79
CA ALA A 312 28.90 9.18 -20.14
C ALA A 312 30.20 9.87 -20.61
N MET A 313 30.83 10.62 -19.73
CA MET A 313 32.11 11.28 -20.03
C MET A 313 33.24 10.28 -20.30
N MET A 314 33.35 9.23 -19.47
CA MET A 314 34.39 8.20 -19.60
C MET A 314 34.27 7.41 -20.91
N THR A 315 33.04 7.17 -21.40
CA THR A 315 32.76 6.39 -22.59
C THR A 315 32.67 7.24 -23.88
N GLY A 316 32.67 8.56 -23.73
CA GLY A 316 32.47 9.49 -24.86
C GLY A 316 31.05 9.39 -25.42
N THR A 317 30.09 9.01 -24.61
CA THR A 317 28.66 8.98 -24.90
C THR A 317 27.94 10.20 -24.31
N ARG A 318 26.62 10.25 -24.38
CA ARG A 318 25.78 11.30 -23.81
C ARG A 318 24.72 10.70 -22.90
N LEU A 319 24.54 11.23 -21.71
CA LEU A 319 23.32 10.99 -20.91
C LEU A 319 22.18 11.75 -21.62
N ALA A 320 21.31 10.99 -22.28
CA ALA A 320 20.25 11.54 -23.13
C ALA A 320 19.08 12.07 -22.30
N SER A 321 18.62 11.28 -21.35
CA SER A 321 17.54 11.67 -20.44
C SER A 321 17.63 10.94 -19.10
N GLN A 322 16.95 11.54 -18.12
CA GLN A 322 16.54 10.91 -16.87
C GLN A 322 15.03 11.04 -16.78
N GLU A 323 14.33 9.92 -16.84
CA GLU A 323 12.87 9.89 -16.82
C GLU A 323 12.40 9.37 -15.47
N VAL A 324 11.70 10.20 -14.70
CA VAL A 324 11.00 9.75 -13.49
C VAL A 324 9.78 8.97 -13.93
N LEU A 325 9.79 7.66 -13.67
CA LEU A 325 8.69 6.77 -14.02
C LEU A 325 7.63 6.74 -12.92
N GLY A 326 8.03 7.03 -11.68
CA GLY A 326 7.14 7.10 -10.54
C GLY A 326 7.89 7.54 -9.29
N SER A 327 7.13 7.85 -8.26
CA SER A 327 7.65 8.15 -6.93
C SER A 327 6.62 7.77 -5.88
N ALA A 328 7.08 7.41 -4.70
CA ALA A 328 6.26 7.21 -3.53
C ALA A 328 6.85 7.97 -2.35
N TRP A 329 6.03 8.72 -1.63
CA TRP A 329 6.46 9.35 -0.40
C TRP A 329 6.48 8.35 0.75
N PRO A 330 7.39 8.49 1.72
CA PRO A 330 7.30 7.74 2.97
C PRO A 330 5.94 8.00 3.62
N ARG A 331 5.25 6.95 4.03
CA ARG A 331 3.91 7.09 4.61
C ARG A 331 3.93 7.85 5.94
N ASN A 332 2.86 8.60 6.21
CA ASN A 332 2.60 9.27 7.47
C ASN A 332 1.13 9.05 7.85
N PHE A 333 0.85 7.98 8.58
CA PHE A 333 -0.52 7.58 8.89
C PHE A 333 -1.07 8.30 10.11
N ASN A 334 -2.35 8.64 10.03
CA ASN A 334 -3.08 9.39 11.04
C ASN A 334 -3.38 8.51 12.27
N LYS A 335 -3.05 8.99 13.45
CA LYS A 335 -3.21 8.27 14.71
C LYS A 335 -4.67 8.07 15.10
N VAL A 336 -5.50 9.09 14.94
CA VAL A 336 -6.94 9.01 15.29
C VAL A 336 -7.63 7.95 14.43
N VAL A 337 -7.29 7.89 13.14
CA VAL A 337 -7.83 6.88 12.23
C VAL A 337 -7.33 5.48 12.62
N ALA A 338 -6.03 5.33 12.90
CA ALA A 338 -5.45 4.06 13.29
C ALA A 338 -5.99 3.55 14.65
N GLU A 339 -6.12 4.40 15.66
CA GLU A 339 -6.70 4.02 16.95
C GLU A 339 -8.18 3.62 16.82
N THR A 340 -8.93 4.27 15.93
CA THR A 340 -10.32 3.90 15.64
C THR A 340 -10.39 2.53 14.98
N MET A 341 -9.54 2.29 13.97
CA MET A 341 -9.43 1.00 13.30
C MET A 341 -8.96 -0.11 14.26
N GLN A 342 -7.99 0.16 15.13
CA GLN A 342 -7.48 -0.81 16.10
C GLN A 342 -8.57 -1.31 17.06
N ARG A 343 -9.43 -0.43 17.55
CA ARG A 343 -10.59 -0.85 18.38
C ARG A 343 -11.49 -1.82 17.63
N ASN A 344 -11.68 -1.63 16.33
CA ASN A 344 -12.48 -2.53 15.50
C ASN A 344 -11.73 -3.84 15.18
N ILE A 345 -10.41 -3.81 15.01
CA ILE A 345 -9.56 -5.01 14.90
C ILE A 345 -9.72 -5.88 16.16
N GLU A 346 -9.60 -5.31 17.35
CA GLU A 346 -9.75 -6.02 18.61
C GLU A 346 -11.18 -6.59 18.80
N ARG A 347 -12.18 -5.87 18.32
CA ARG A 347 -13.59 -6.31 18.37
C ARG A 347 -13.88 -7.46 17.42
N VAL A 348 -13.35 -7.45 16.22
CA VAL A 348 -13.58 -8.49 15.21
C VAL A 348 -12.74 -9.73 15.51
N GLY A 349 -11.47 -9.55 15.85
CA GLY A 349 -10.52 -10.64 16.08
C GLY A 349 -10.16 -11.40 14.81
N LEU A 350 -9.24 -12.34 14.96
CA LEU A 350 -8.83 -13.23 13.86
C LEU A 350 -9.91 -14.24 13.50
N PRO A 351 -9.96 -14.70 12.25
CA PRO A 351 -10.84 -15.80 11.83
C PRO A 351 -10.55 -17.09 12.60
N ALA A 352 -11.54 -17.95 12.70
CA ALA A 352 -11.33 -19.32 13.18
C ALA A 352 -10.64 -20.14 12.08
N TRP A 353 -9.35 -20.37 12.24
CA TRP A 353 -8.56 -21.20 11.35
C TRP A 353 -8.87 -22.69 11.57
N SER A 354 -9.12 -23.43 10.48
CA SER A 354 -9.28 -24.86 10.53
C SER A 354 -7.93 -25.57 10.68
N GLU A 355 -7.95 -26.85 11.02
CA GLU A 355 -6.75 -27.68 11.04
C GLU A 355 -6.07 -27.74 9.65
N ALA A 356 -6.86 -27.74 8.58
CA ALA A 356 -6.34 -27.71 7.21
C ALA A 356 -5.63 -26.38 6.87
N ASP A 357 -6.16 -25.25 7.33
CA ASP A 357 -5.50 -23.93 7.17
C ASP A 357 -4.15 -23.90 7.89
N GLN A 358 -4.13 -24.38 9.13
CA GLN A 358 -2.89 -24.47 9.92
C GLN A 358 -1.88 -25.45 9.32
N ALA A 359 -2.35 -26.59 8.80
CA ALA A 359 -1.49 -27.57 8.15
C ALA A 359 -0.85 -27.02 6.87
N LEU A 360 -1.61 -26.28 6.05
CA LEU A 360 -1.09 -25.63 4.84
C LEU A 360 -0.02 -24.59 5.18
N ALA A 361 -0.26 -23.74 6.19
CA ALA A 361 0.71 -22.74 6.62
C ALA A 361 2.01 -23.38 7.11
N LYS A 362 1.93 -24.42 7.95
CA LYS A 362 3.10 -25.16 8.43
C LYS A 362 3.85 -25.88 7.30
N ALA A 363 3.12 -26.47 6.35
CA ALA A 363 3.74 -27.13 5.20
C ALA A 363 4.54 -26.14 4.34
N LEU A 364 4.01 -24.93 4.12
CA LEU A 364 4.73 -23.88 3.41
C LEU A 364 5.95 -23.38 4.19
N GLN A 365 5.81 -23.15 5.50
CA GLN A 365 6.92 -22.74 6.36
C GLN A 365 8.05 -23.77 6.32
N LYS A 366 7.71 -25.05 6.37
CA LYS A 366 8.66 -26.16 6.22
C LYS A 366 9.38 -26.15 4.87
N GLU A 367 8.63 -25.97 3.76
CA GLU A 367 9.19 -25.88 2.41
C GLU A 367 10.20 -24.74 2.29
N LEU A 368 9.91 -23.61 2.95
CA LEU A 368 10.77 -22.43 2.98
C LEU A 368 11.91 -22.51 4.04
N GLY A 369 12.05 -23.62 4.76
CA GLY A 369 13.04 -23.76 5.83
C GLY A 369 12.79 -22.84 7.03
N GLN A 370 11.54 -22.41 7.25
CA GLN A 370 11.12 -21.53 8.34
C GLN A 370 10.55 -22.35 9.51
N PRO A 371 10.50 -21.79 10.73
CA PRO A 371 9.83 -22.43 11.86
C PRO A 371 8.33 -22.67 11.57
N GLU A 372 7.85 -23.88 11.78
CA GLU A 372 6.47 -24.33 11.51
C GLU A 372 5.48 -23.78 12.56
N ARG A 373 5.30 -22.47 12.64
CA ARG A 373 4.43 -21.79 13.62
C ARG A 373 2.95 -21.84 13.23
N GLY A 374 2.66 -21.98 11.94
CA GLY A 374 1.31 -21.90 11.40
C GLY A 374 0.82 -20.44 11.25
N LEU A 375 -0.50 -20.28 11.28
CA LEU A 375 -1.18 -18.97 11.20
C LEU A 375 -1.23 -18.32 12.57
N GLU A 376 -1.27 -16.98 12.59
CA GLU A 376 -1.39 -16.19 13.81
C GLU A 376 -2.72 -16.46 14.54
N THR A 377 -2.68 -16.42 15.86
CA THR A 377 -3.83 -16.68 16.74
C THR A 377 -4.23 -15.50 17.62
N LYS A 378 -3.49 -14.40 17.52
CA LYS A 378 -3.73 -13.15 18.23
C LYS A 378 -3.57 -11.99 17.27
N VAL A 379 -4.45 -10.98 17.39
CA VAL A 379 -4.33 -9.73 16.62
C VAL A 379 -3.12 -8.93 17.09
N ASP A 380 -2.54 -8.15 16.16
CA ASP A 380 -1.49 -7.21 16.51
C ASP A 380 -2.02 -6.08 17.37
N SER A 381 -1.20 -5.61 18.30
CA SER A 381 -1.48 -4.41 19.08
C SER A 381 -0.89 -3.19 18.38
N LEU A 382 -1.63 -2.07 18.39
CA LEU A 382 -1.15 -0.82 17.85
C LEU A 382 0.04 -0.30 18.68
N GLN A 383 1.19 -0.22 18.05
CA GLN A 383 2.42 0.28 18.68
C GLN A 383 2.70 1.73 18.27
N PRO A 384 3.35 2.53 19.13
CA PRO A 384 3.95 3.79 18.70
C PRO A 384 4.92 3.58 17.54
N PRO A 385 5.03 4.53 16.60
CA PRO A 385 6.03 4.43 15.55
C PRO A 385 7.44 4.41 16.16
N GLU A 386 8.32 3.60 15.59
CA GLU A 386 9.71 3.62 15.97
C GLU A 386 10.35 4.94 15.53
N PRO A 387 11.22 5.57 16.35
CA PRO A 387 11.95 6.76 15.95
C PRO A 387 12.69 6.56 14.62
N LEU A 388 12.65 7.55 13.72
CA LEU A 388 13.24 7.45 12.37
C LEU A 388 14.69 6.99 12.37
N GLU A 389 15.48 7.44 13.37
CA GLU A 389 16.91 7.11 13.53
C GLU A 389 17.16 5.61 13.80
N ARG A 390 16.14 4.88 14.21
CA ARG A 390 16.21 3.43 14.47
C ARG A 390 15.61 2.60 13.37
N GLN A 391 14.87 3.23 12.45
CA GLN A 391 14.23 2.51 11.37
C GLN A 391 15.26 2.07 10.33
N MET A 392 15.17 0.83 9.91
CA MET A 392 16.05 0.26 8.88
C MET A 392 15.43 0.28 7.48
N GLY A 393 14.28 0.92 7.35
CA GLY A 393 13.51 0.93 6.12
C GLY A 393 12.66 -0.33 5.91
N GLY A 394 12.09 -0.45 4.74
CA GLY A 394 11.20 -1.55 4.32
C GLY A 394 10.81 -1.42 2.86
N GLY A 395 9.73 -2.05 2.45
CA GLY A 395 9.09 -1.84 1.14
C GLY A 395 8.62 -0.39 0.99
N SER A 396 8.34 0.01 -0.24
CA SER A 396 7.68 1.28 -0.53
C SER A 396 6.25 0.99 -0.97
N ASP A 397 5.34 1.90 -0.64
CA ASP A 397 3.94 1.83 -1.01
C ASP A 397 3.48 3.27 -1.31
N ASP A 398 2.91 3.50 -2.47
CA ASP A 398 2.51 4.83 -2.90
C ASP A 398 1.27 5.39 -2.19
N ILE A 399 0.68 4.65 -1.21
CA ILE A 399 -0.31 5.18 -0.27
C ILE A 399 0.26 6.34 0.57
N GLY A 400 1.58 6.41 0.70
CA GLY A 400 2.27 7.53 1.31
C GLY A 400 1.87 8.86 0.70
N ASP A 401 1.78 8.95 -0.62
CA ASP A 401 1.40 10.17 -1.35
C ASP A 401 0.02 10.70 -0.93
N ILE A 402 -0.92 9.81 -0.61
CA ILE A 402 -2.24 10.18 -0.09
C ILE A 402 -2.15 10.60 1.37
N SER A 403 -1.39 9.87 2.19
CA SER A 403 -1.31 10.07 3.64
C SER A 403 -0.75 11.43 4.08
N TRP A 404 -0.04 12.14 3.21
CA TRP A 404 0.43 13.50 3.44
C TRP A 404 -0.61 14.57 3.13
N ASN A 405 -1.71 14.21 2.50
CA ASN A 405 -2.74 15.16 2.05
C ASN A 405 -4.00 15.11 2.91
N LEU A 406 -4.32 13.96 3.51
CA LEU A 406 -5.54 13.78 4.30
C LEU A 406 -5.43 12.60 5.28
N PRO A 407 -6.28 12.57 6.32
CA PRO A 407 -6.29 11.51 7.32
C PRO A 407 -6.41 10.12 6.69
N THR A 408 -5.36 9.30 6.81
CA THR A 408 -5.24 8.01 6.15
C THR A 408 -4.62 6.98 7.09
N THR A 409 -5.08 5.74 7.05
CA THR A 409 -4.36 4.57 7.57
C THR A 409 -4.62 3.34 6.71
N THR A 410 -3.77 2.32 6.87
CA THR A 410 -3.91 1.03 6.20
C THR A 410 -4.36 -0.05 7.18
N LEU A 411 -5.42 -0.77 6.82
CA LEU A 411 -5.77 -2.04 7.44
C LEU A 411 -4.93 -3.15 6.80
N ARG A 412 -4.12 -3.86 7.57
CA ARG A 412 -3.57 -5.16 7.20
C ARG A 412 -4.56 -6.25 7.65
N PHE A 413 -4.91 -7.16 6.72
CA PHE A 413 -5.88 -8.22 7.00
C PHE A 413 -5.29 -9.60 6.63
N PRO A 414 -5.66 -10.68 7.36
CA PRO A 414 -4.91 -11.94 7.36
C PRO A 414 -5.30 -12.86 6.19
N SER A 415 -5.05 -12.41 4.96
CA SER A 415 -5.28 -13.22 3.74
C SER A 415 -4.01 -13.93 3.25
N ASN A 416 -2.90 -13.85 3.98
CA ASN A 416 -1.66 -14.53 3.68
C ASN A 416 -1.16 -15.36 4.89
N MET A 417 -0.14 -16.18 4.65
CA MET A 417 0.54 -17.00 5.65
C MET A 417 1.84 -16.33 6.10
N PRO A 418 2.24 -16.44 7.38
CA PRO A 418 3.56 -16.00 7.82
C PRO A 418 4.68 -16.83 7.20
N GLY A 419 5.81 -16.20 6.84
CA GLY A 419 7.03 -16.88 6.41
C GLY A 419 7.51 -16.65 4.99
N PRO A 420 6.64 -16.52 3.95
CA PRO A 420 7.10 -16.21 2.61
C PRO A 420 7.88 -14.90 2.55
N PRO A 421 8.96 -14.82 1.77
CA PRO A 421 9.53 -13.52 1.40
C PRO A 421 8.54 -12.78 0.51
N GLY A 422 8.44 -11.47 0.63
CA GLY A 422 7.61 -10.64 -0.27
C GLY A 422 7.95 -10.89 -1.75
N HIS A 423 7.04 -10.54 -2.67
CA HIS A 423 7.22 -10.63 -4.14
C HIS A 423 7.74 -12.00 -4.61
N ASN A 424 7.04 -13.06 -4.20
CA ASN A 424 7.48 -14.42 -4.46
C ASN A 424 6.28 -15.35 -4.70
N TRP A 425 6.46 -16.40 -5.51
CA TRP A 425 5.47 -17.44 -5.75
C TRP A 425 4.84 -18.01 -4.46
N ALA A 426 5.62 -18.07 -3.37
CA ALA A 426 5.15 -18.63 -2.10
C ALA A 426 4.02 -17.79 -1.48
N ASN A 427 4.00 -16.48 -1.69
CA ASN A 427 2.87 -15.64 -1.28
C ASN A 427 1.58 -15.99 -2.02
N ALA A 428 1.66 -16.31 -3.31
CA ALA A 428 0.47 -16.63 -4.13
C ALA A 428 -0.25 -17.92 -3.69
N ILE A 429 0.39 -18.78 -2.89
CA ILE A 429 -0.19 -20.04 -2.42
C ILE A 429 -1.46 -19.82 -1.58
N ALA A 430 -1.49 -18.81 -0.74
CA ALA A 430 -2.65 -18.51 0.12
C ALA A 430 -3.80 -17.85 -0.63
N MET A 431 -3.53 -17.10 -1.70
CA MET A 431 -4.34 -16.01 -2.23
C MET A 431 -5.70 -16.40 -2.84
N ALA A 432 -5.95 -17.69 -3.10
CA ALA A 432 -7.25 -18.24 -3.49
C ALA A 432 -7.56 -19.52 -2.69
N THR A 433 -7.39 -19.44 -1.38
CA THR A 433 -7.65 -20.53 -0.43
C THR A 433 -8.58 -20.04 0.69
N PRO A 434 -9.14 -20.97 1.49
CA PRO A 434 -9.92 -20.59 2.66
C PRO A 434 -9.23 -19.62 3.61
N ILE A 435 -7.88 -19.57 3.64
CA ILE A 435 -7.12 -18.59 4.42
C ILE A 435 -7.40 -17.17 3.90
N ALA A 436 -7.24 -16.97 2.59
CA ALA A 436 -7.51 -15.66 1.97
C ALA A 436 -8.98 -15.24 2.13
N HIS A 437 -9.93 -16.17 1.90
CA HIS A 437 -11.36 -15.91 1.98
C HIS A 437 -11.79 -15.47 3.39
N LYS A 438 -11.35 -16.19 4.42
CA LYS A 438 -11.61 -15.87 5.83
C LYS A 438 -10.95 -14.55 6.22
N GLY A 439 -9.71 -14.33 5.78
CA GLY A 439 -8.96 -13.10 6.05
C GLY A 439 -9.63 -11.89 5.43
N ALA A 440 -10.05 -11.96 4.17
CA ALA A 440 -10.77 -10.89 3.49
C ALA A 440 -12.11 -10.59 4.15
N THR A 441 -12.87 -11.63 4.57
CA THR A 441 -14.13 -11.45 5.31
C THR A 441 -13.91 -10.76 6.65
N ALA A 442 -12.86 -11.13 7.39
CA ALA A 442 -12.51 -10.45 8.65
C ALA A 442 -12.09 -8.99 8.41
N GLY A 443 -11.27 -8.73 7.38
CA GLY A 443 -10.91 -7.37 6.97
C GLY A 443 -12.13 -6.53 6.61
N ALA A 444 -13.09 -7.08 5.86
CA ALA A 444 -14.33 -6.39 5.51
C ALA A 444 -15.18 -6.01 6.74
N LYS A 445 -15.21 -6.84 7.78
CA LYS A 445 -15.86 -6.49 9.05
C LYS A 445 -15.18 -5.27 9.69
N VAL A 446 -13.84 -5.28 9.81
CA VAL A 446 -13.09 -4.16 10.39
C VAL A 446 -13.32 -2.87 9.59
N GLN A 447 -13.24 -2.93 8.27
CA GLN A 447 -13.51 -1.77 7.43
C GLN A 447 -14.93 -1.24 7.59
N ALA A 448 -15.94 -2.11 7.57
CA ALA A 448 -17.34 -1.70 7.74
C ALA A 448 -17.58 -0.99 9.09
N LEU A 449 -17.01 -1.53 10.18
CA LEU A 449 -17.11 -0.92 11.49
C LEU A 449 -16.40 0.44 11.53
N THR A 450 -15.22 0.56 10.92
CA THR A 450 -14.45 1.79 10.90
C THR A 450 -15.15 2.88 10.06
N VAL A 451 -15.74 2.50 8.92
CA VAL A 451 -16.60 3.40 8.13
C VAL A 451 -17.77 3.91 8.96
N LEU A 452 -18.48 3.04 9.69
CA LEU A 452 -19.60 3.44 10.55
C LEU A 452 -19.18 4.37 11.69
N ASP A 453 -17.99 4.16 12.27
CA ASP A 453 -17.45 5.06 13.28
C ASP A 453 -17.30 6.49 12.72
N PHE A 454 -16.68 6.66 11.57
CA PHE A 454 -16.48 7.98 10.95
C PHE A 454 -17.79 8.60 10.42
N LEU A 455 -18.72 7.78 9.90
CA LEU A 455 -20.03 8.27 9.45
C LEU A 455 -20.88 8.81 10.62
N LEU A 456 -20.83 8.19 11.78
CA LEU A 456 -21.74 8.47 12.89
C LEU A 456 -21.09 9.28 14.04
N ARG A 457 -19.81 9.58 13.90
CA ARG A 457 -19.00 10.31 14.88
C ARG A 457 -18.18 11.41 14.20
N PRO A 458 -18.83 12.50 13.77
CA PRO A 458 -18.15 13.60 13.05
C PRO A 458 -17.00 14.23 13.85
N GLU A 459 -17.01 14.09 15.17
CA GLU A 459 -15.90 14.52 16.03
C GLU A 459 -14.61 13.73 15.76
N LEU A 460 -14.69 12.48 15.29
CA LEU A 460 -13.50 11.72 14.90
C LEU A 460 -12.88 12.27 13.61
N VAL A 461 -13.72 12.68 12.66
CA VAL A 461 -13.25 13.34 11.42
C VAL A 461 -12.50 14.62 11.78
N GLN A 462 -13.09 15.46 12.64
CA GLN A 462 -12.45 16.70 13.07
C GLN A 462 -11.13 16.43 13.80
N GLN A 463 -11.11 15.48 14.74
CA GLN A 463 -9.88 15.12 15.46
C GLN A 463 -8.78 14.60 14.53
N ALA A 464 -9.15 13.84 13.49
CA ALA A 464 -8.20 13.35 12.51
C ALA A 464 -7.58 14.47 11.65
N TRP A 465 -8.34 15.52 11.36
CA TRP A 465 -7.83 16.70 10.65
C TRP A 465 -7.06 17.67 11.54
N ASP A 466 -7.30 17.67 12.85
CA ASP A 466 -6.60 18.52 13.82
C ASP A 466 -5.19 17.97 14.17
N GLU A 467 -4.90 16.70 13.87
CA GLU A 467 -3.58 16.06 14.04
C GLU A 467 -2.58 16.50 12.96
#